data_f250e1282f5178bd99ec0721782cdb18
#
_entry.id   f250e1282f5178bd99ec0721782cdb18
#
_cell.length_a   1.000
_cell.length_b   1.000
_cell.length_c   1.000
_cell.angle_alpha   90.00
_cell.angle_beta   90.00
_cell.angle_gamma   90.00
#
_symmetry.space_group_name_H-M   'P 1'
#
loop_
_entity.id
_entity.type
_entity.pdbx_description
1 polymer ?
#
loop_
_entity_poly.entity_id
_entity_poly.type
_entity_poly.pdbx_seq_one_letter_code
_entity_poly.pdbx_strand_id
1 'polypeptide(L)'
;AQLDTIYDLASVTKVLVTGLLLAKTVERSEIALDDKIGHYLKDFATGDKSEISIVDLALHTSGLPGWIPFYLGKGAAELDSHNHDQTNEFVCRNIALQKRTNSTGISVVYGDPNFIALGYLLEAVLESPLNVAFDSEVRTLGLIRTFYGSKETLRRAIAASEHGNRFERQMCVELGFLSSSESAPATAFREETIWGEVHDGNAYFMGGVAGHAGLFSTAEEVFKIALQFLPNYTQILKPETCELFRTNFTKGMNEDRSFAFQLASTKDSTAAKMSPESYGHNGFTGTSVWIDPGKDRVFVLLTNRTHDHPLPFVNINSVRRRFHDLAIAALDNISSN
;
A
#
# COMPACT_ATOMS: atom_id res chain seq x y z
N ALA A 1 21.18 -3.06 -10.59
CA ALA A 1 20.69 -3.33 -9.23
C ALA A 1 21.79 -4.03 -8.42
N GLN A 2 21.87 -3.72 -7.16
CA GLN A 2 22.74 -4.34 -6.17
C GLN A 2 21.82 -4.87 -5.03
N LEU A 3 22.38 -5.71 -4.14
CA LEU A 3 21.60 -6.24 -2.99
C LEU A 3 21.09 -5.14 -2.08
N ASP A 4 21.79 -4.02 -2.03
CA ASP A 4 21.48 -2.85 -1.21
C ASP A 4 20.75 -1.74 -1.97
N THR A 5 20.31 -1.99 -3.21
CA THR A 5 19.51 -1.03 -3.97
C THR A 5 18.15 -0.85 -3.31
N ILE A 6 17.77 0.40 -3.13
CA ILE A 6 16.51 0.81 -2.48
C ILE A 6 15.46 1.06 -3.57
N TYR A 7 14.24 0.61 -3.35
CA TYR A 7 13.13 0.77 -4.28
C TYR A 7 11.94 1.45 -3.61
N ASP A 8 11.22 2.25 -4.37
CA ASP A 8 9.86 2.68 -4.02
C ASP A 8 8.94 1.46 -4.04
N LEU A 9 8.40 1.10 -2.90
CA LEU A 9 7.59 -0.09 -2.73
C LEU A 9 6.14 0.08 -3.23
N ALA A 10 5.74 1.31 -3.54
CA ALA A 10 4.38 1.64 -3.96
C ALA A 10 3.35 1.01 -2.99
N SER A 11 2.32 0.34 -3.53
CA SER A 11 1.24 -0.25 -2.73
C SER A 11 1.66 -1.40 -1.78
N VAL A 12 2.89 -1.91 -1.86
CA VAL A 12 3.40 -2.83 -0.82
C VAL A 12 3.48 -2.13 0.54
N THR A 13 3.55 -0.80 0.56
CA THR A 13 3.40 0.05 1.76
C THR A 13 2.13 -0.28 2.54
N LYS A 14 1.01 -0.52 1.86
CA LYS A 14 -0.29 -0.84 2.48
C LYS A 14 -0.19 -1.97 3.50
N VAL A 15 0.52 -3.01 3.14
CA VAL A 15 0.61 -4.21 3.98
C VAL A 15 1.75 -4.11 4.99
N LEU A 16 2.93 -3.66 4.56
CA LEU A 16 4.11 -3.62 5.43
C LEU A 16 4.04 -2.53 6.52
N VAL A 17 3.31 -1.45 6.26
CA VAL A 17 3.14 -0.36 7.22
C VAL A 17 1.74 -0.34 7.80
N THR A 18 0.75 0.06 6.99
CA THR A 18 -0.61 0.30 7.49
C THR A 18 -1.24 -0.98 8.02
N GLY A 19 -1.08 -2.11 7.32
CA GLY A 19 -1.56 -3.42 7.77
C GLY A 19 -0.89 -3.88 9.06
N LEU A 20 0.43 -3.68 9.20
CA LEU A 20 1.18 -4.04 10.39
C LEU A 20 0.76 -3.18 11.59
N LEU A 21 0.73 -1.86 11.43
CA LEU A 21 0.34 -0.93 12.49
C LEU A 21 -1.11 -1.17 12.93
N LEU A 22 -2.02 -1.36 11.96
CA LEU A 22 -3.43 -1.62 12.27
C LEU A 22 -3.60 -2.93 13.04
N ALA A 23 -2.90 -4.00 12.64
CA ALA A 23 -2.92 -5.27 13.38
C ALA A 23 -2.37 -5.10 14.80
N LYS A 24 -1.32 -4.29 14.97
CA LYS A 24 -0.74 -3.99 16.28
C LYS A 24 -1.68 -3.18 17.16
N THR A 25 -2.38 -2.21 16.60
CA THR A 25 -3.37 -1.39 17.30
C THR A 25 -4.58 -2.20 17.74
N VAL A 26 -5.05 -3.14 16.88
CA VAL A 26 -6.09 -4.12 17.25
C VAL A 26 -5.61 -5.06 18.35
N GLU A 27 -4.37 -5.56 18.27
CA GLU A 27 -3.78 -6.42 19.30
C GLU A 27 -3.73 -5.75 20.68
N ARG A 28 -3.53 -4.42 20.70
CA ARG A 28 -3.52 -3.59 21.92
C ARG A 28 -4.94 -3.22 22.39
N SER A 29 -5.98 -3.60 21.64
CA SER A 29 -7.37 -3.21 21.91
C SER A 29 -7.61 -1.70 21.89
N GLU A 30 -6.80 -0.95 21.13
CA GLU A 30 -6.96 0.47 20.89
C GLU A 30 -8.03 0.73 19.81
N ILE A 31 -8.24 -0.25 18.91
CA ILE A 31 -9.25 -0.27 17.86
C ILE A 31 -9.85 -1.68 17.79
N ALA A 32 -11.17 -1.79 17.53
CA ALA A 32 -11.79 -3.05 17.11
C ALA A 32 -12.02 -3.07 15.59
N LEU A 33 -11.96 -4.26 14.97
CA LEU A 33 -12.11 -4.41 13.52
C LEU A 33 -13.47 -3.96 12.99
N ASP A 34 -14.51 -4.13 13.79
CA ASP A 34 -15.91 -3.76 13.50
C ASP A 34 -16.25 -2.32 13.90
N ASP A 35 -15.33 -1.59 14.53
CA ASP A 35 -15.51 -0.18 14.82
C ASP A 35 -15.79 0.60 13.53
N LYS A 36 -16.72 1.54 13.62
CA LYS A 36 -17.00 2.45 12.51
C LYS A 36 -15.93 3.53 12.44
N ILE A 37 -15.39 3.74 11.24
CA ILE A 37 -14.35 4.77 11.01
C ILE A 37 -14.80 6.15 11.51
N GLY A 38 -16.10 6.45 11.44
CA GLY A 38 -16.70 7.69 11.91
C GLY A 38 -16.58 7.94 13.42
N HIS A 39 -16.24 6.94 14.23
CA HIS A 39 -15.90 7.12 15.65
C HIS A 39 -14.57 7.87 15.83
N TYR A 40 -13.65 7.68 14.90
CA TYR A 40 -12.31 8.27 14.94
C TYR A 40 -12.19 9.48 14.02
N LEU A 41 -12.78 9.42 12.83
CA LEU A 41 -12.70 10.46 11.80
C LEU A 41 -14.10 11.06 11.55
N LYS A 42 -14.31 12.26 12.05
CA LYS A 42 -15.63 12.94 12.05
C LYS A 42 -16.26 13.11 10.67
N ASP A 43 -15.42 13.28 9.63
CA ASP A 43 -15.92 13.45 8.26
C ASP A 43 -16.63 12.18 7.73
N PHE A 44 -16.37 11.01 8.35
CA PHE A 44 -17.04 9.75 8.03
C PHE A 44 -18.24 9.44 8.92
N ALA A 45 -18.55 10.27 9.91
CA ALA A 45 -19.58 9.96 10.92
C ALA A 45 -21.01 10.06 10.40
N THR A 46 -21.23 10.61 9.20
CA THR A 46 -22.57 10.88 8.66
C THR A 46 -22.79 10.33 7.27
N GLY A 47 -24.06 10.22 6.87
CA GLY A 47 -24.44 9.74 5.55
C GLY A 47 -24.08 8.27 5.32
N ASP A 48 -23.81 7.92 4.07
CA ASP A 48 -23.48 6.56 3.67
C ASP A 48 -22.09 6.08 4.14
N LYS A 49 -21.25 6.97 4.65
CA LYS A 49 -19.93 6.67 5.19
C LYS A 49 -19.98 6.15 6.63
N SER A 50 -21.04 6.47 7.38
CA SER A 50 -21.20 6.04 8.77
C SER A 50 -21.25 4.52 8.95
N GLU A 51 -21.57 3.79 7.88
CA GLU A 51 -21.63 2.33 7.87
C GLU A 51 -20.26 1.65 7.66
N ILE A 52 -19.25 2.41 7.22
CA ILE A 52 -17.93 1.84 6.91
C ILE A 52 -17.22 1.47 8.22
N SER A 53 -16.86 0.20 8.35
CA SER A 53 -16.03 -0.29 9.44
C SER A 53 -14.54 -0.27 9.07
N ILE A 54 -13.67 -0.38 10.06
CA ILE A 54 -12.22 -0.46 9.87
C ILE A 54 -11.85 -1.67 9.02
N VAL A 55 -12.48 -2.82 9.28
CA VAL A 55 -12.24 -4.03 8.47
C VAL A 55 -12.69 -3.85 7.03
N ASP A 56 -13.77 -3.10 6.74
CA ASP A 56 -14.19 -2.81 5.35
C ASP A 56 -13.11 -2.07 4.56
N LEU A 57 -12.40 -1.14 5.21
CA LEU A 57 -11.29 -0.43 4.59
C LEU A 57 -10.09 -1.37 4.35
N ALA A 58 -9.73 -2.17 5.36
CA ALA A 58 -8.60 -3.11 5.26
C ALA A 58 -8.82 -4.19 4.20
N LEU A 59 -10.08 -4.56 3.92
CA LEU A 59 -10.48 -5.54 2.92
C LEU A 59 -10.83 -4.93 1.55
N HIS A 60 -10.84 -3.60 1.42
CA HIS A 60 -11.34 -2.89 0.23
C HIS A 60 -12.83 -3.18 -0.08
N THR A 61 -13.64 -3.42 0.95
CA THR A 61 -15.09 -3.68 0.83
C THR A 61 -15.94 -2.48 1.24
N SER A 62 -15.33 -1.33 1.48
CA SER A 62 -16.01 -0.09 1.89
C SER A 62 -16.94 0.50 0.83
N GLY A 63 -16.75 0.13 -0.45
CA GLY A 63 -17.41 0.74 -1.59
C GLY A 63 -16.82 2.09 -2.01
N LEU A 64 -15.73 2.54 -1.43
CA LEU A 64 -15.00 3.72 -1.90
C LEU A 64 -14.43 3.48 -3.31
N PRO A 65 -14.29 4.54 -4.15
CA PRO A 65 -13.71 4.41 -5.49
C PRO A 65 -12.25 3.93 -5.45
N GLY A 66 -11.80 3.33 -6.55
CA GLY A 66 -10.47 2.74 -6.63
C GLY A 66 -9.33 3.76 -6.55
N TRP A 67 -9.48 4.88 -7.27
CA TRP A 67 -8.44 5.91 -7.34
C TRP A 67 -9.04 7.29 -7.66
N ILE A 68 -8.47 8.33 -7.06
CA ILE A 68 -8.84 9.74 -7.27
C ILE A 68 -7.57 10.58 -7.13
N PRO A 69 -7.30 11.51 -8.05
CA PRO A 69 -6.18 12.45 -7.94
C PRO A 69 -6.53 13.60 -6.99
N PHE A 70 -6.37 13.43 -5.68
CA PHE A 70 -6.73 14.44 -4.69
C PHE A 70 -5.93 15.74 -4.85
N TYR A 71 -4.73 15.64 -5.39
CA TYR A 71 -3.88 16.81 -5.74
C TYR A 71 -4.46 17.71 -6.86
N LEU A 72 -5.50 17.25 -7.58
CA LEU A 72 -6.29 18.05 -8.51
C LEU A 72 -7.58 18.58 -7.87
N GLY A 73 -7.87 18.24 -6.63
CA GLY A 73 -9.07 18.66 -5.92
C GLY A 73 -9.15 20.18 -5.77
N LYS A 74 -10.38 20.70 -5.71
CA LYS A 74 -10.59 22.14 -5.49
C LYS A 74 -9.97 22.56 -4.15
N GLY A 75 -9.06 23.51 -4.17
CA GLY A 75 -8.30 23.98 -3.01
C GLY A 75 -6.99 23.25 -2.76
N ALA A 76 -6.65 22.21 -3.54
CA ALA A 76 -5.38 21.50 -3.36
C ALA A 76 -4.16 22.37 -3.68
N ALA A 77 -4.27 23.26 -4.69
CA ALA A 77 -3.16 24.12 -5.12
C ALA A 77 -2.80 25.23 -4.10
N GLU A 78 -3.69 25.52 -3.15
CA GLU A 78 -3.46 26.50 -2.09
C GLU A 78 -2.80 25.89 -0.85
N LEU A 79 -2.67 24.56 -0.79
CA LEU A 79 -2.07 23.86 0.35
C LEU A 79 -0.55 23.77 0.19
N ASP A 80 0.13 23.90 1.31
CA ASP A 80 1.56 23.57 1.39
C ASP A 80 1.72 22.05 1.49
N SER A 81 2.23 21.41 0.44
CA SER A 81 2.52 19.97 0.40
C SER A 81 3.55 19.51 1.45
N HIS A 82 4.29 20.45 2.06
CA HIS A 82 5.19 20.16 3.19
C HIS A 82 4.47 20.16 4.54
N ASN A 83 3.22 20.62 4.59
CA ASN A 83 2.38 20.56 5.77
C ASN A 83 1.54 19.28 5.74
N HIS A 84 2.13 18.19 6.24
CA HIS A 84 1.53 16.85 6.27
C HIS A 84 0.13 16.82 6.91
N ASP A 85 -0.07 17.53 8.00
CA ASP A 85 -1.37 17.54 8.70
C ASP A 85 -2.47 18.16 7.84
N GLN A 86 -2.18 19.29 7.18
CA GLN A 86 -3.15 19.97 6.31
C GLN A 86 -3.48 19.13 5.07
N THR A 87 -2.50 18.53 4.44
CA THR A 87 -2.73 17.71 3.25
C THR A 87 -3.47 16.42 3.60
N ASN A 88 -3.16 15.77 4.73
CA ASN A 88 -3.85 14.59 5.22
C ASN A 88 -5.32 14.90 5.55
N GLU A 89 -5.59 15.96 6.31
CA GLU A 89 -6.96 16.40 6.60
C GLU A 89 -7.74 16.68 5.33
N PHE A 90 -7.14 17.44 4.39
CA PHE A 90 -7.77 17.74 3.11
C PHE A 90 -8.10 16.48 2.32
N VAL A 91 -7.16 15.56 2.17
CA VAL A 91 -7.38 14.33 1.40
C VAL A 91 -8.43 13.45 2.09
N CYS A 92 -8.35 13.27 3.39
CA CYS A 92 -9.29 12.44 4.14
C CYS A 92 -10.72 12.97 4.08
N ARG A 93 -10.89 14.29 4.23
CA ARG A 93 -12.17 14.96 4.03
C ARG A 93 -12.72 14.78 2.62
N ASN A 94 -11.87 14.90 1.59
CA ASN A 94 -12.28 14.67 0.21
C ASN A 94 -12.62 13.21 -0.07
N ILE A 95 -12.01 12.22 0.60
CA ILE A 95 -12.43 10.82 0.55
C ILE A 95 -13.84 10.67 1.10
N ALA A 96 -14.14 11.26 2.24
CA ALA A 96 -15.47 11.21 2.85
C ALA A 96 -16.58 11.80 1.96
N LEU A 97 -16.25 12.76 1.11
CA LEU A 97 -17.17 13.38 0.15
C LEU A 97 -17.41 12.53 -1.11
N GLN A 98 -16.61 11.49 -1.38
CA GLN A 98 -16.76 10.68 -2.58
C GLN A 98 -18.04 9.84 -2.54
N LYS A 99 -18.68 9.71 -3.70
CA LYS A 99 -19.79 8.77 -3.84
C LYS A 99 -19.27 7.33 -3.82
N ARG A 100 -19.88 6.47 -3.03
CA ARG A 100 -19.56 5.04 -3.05
C ARG A 100 -20.00 4.39 -4.34
N THR A 101 -19.27 3.39 -4.81
CA THR A 101 -19.59 2.60 -6.00
C THR A 101 -20.60 1.49 -5.67
N ASN A 102 -20.60 0.99 -4.42
CA ASN A 102 -21.54 0.00 -3.89
C ASN A 102 -21.65 0.12 -2.36
N SER A 103 -22.54 -0.67 -1.76
CA SER A 103 -22.62 -0.78 -0.32
C SER A 103 -21.45 -1.53 0.28
N THR A 104 -21.16 -1.33 1.57
CA THR A 104 -20.13 -2.07 2.31
C THR A 104 -20.39 -3.58 2.27
N GLY A 105 -19.30 -4.36 2.16
CA GLY A 105 -19.36 -5.82 2.24
C GLY A 105 -19.92 -6.52 0.99
N ILE A 106 -20.23 -5.81 -0.10
CA ILE A 106 -20.82 -6.43 -1.30
C ILE A 106 -19.76 -6.98 -2.27
N SER A 107 -18.70 -6.22 -2.49
CA SER A 107 -17.60 -6.62 -3.37
C SER A 107 -16.30 -5.94 -2.98
N VAL A 108 -15.20 -6.54 -3.39
CA VAL A 108 -13.88 -5.94 -3.25
C VAL A 108 -13.68 -4.94 -4.40
N VAL A 109 -13.46 -3.68 -4.04
CA VAL A 109 -13.02 -2.62 -4.95
C VAL A 109 -11.66 -2.13 -4.47
N TYR A 110 -10.60 -2.73 -4.98
CA TYR A 110 -9.25 -2.32 -4.63
C TYR A 110 -9.06 -0.81 -4.84
N GLY A 111 -8.62 -0.08 -3.81
CA GLY A 111 -8.50 1.36 -3.91
C GLY A 111 -7.63 2.00 -2.85
N ASP A 112 -6.88 3.03 -3.28
CA ASP A 112 -6.00 3.83 -2.43
C ASP A 112 -6.74 4.59 -1.33
N PRO A 113 -7.95 5.18 -1.57
CA PRO A 113 -8.69 5.90 -0.55
C PRO A 113 -8.92 5.10 0.75
N ASN A 114 -9.07 3.78 0.65
CA ASN A 114 -9.22 2.92 1.83
C ASN A 114 -7.99 3.01 2.76
N PHE A 115 -6.81 2.87 2.20
CA PHE A 115 -5.56 2.87 2.97
C PHE A 115 -5.05 4.27 3.31
N ILE A 116 -5.42 5.29 2.55
CA ILE A 116 -5.20 6.69 2.94
C ILE A 116 -6.01 6.97 4.22
N ALA A 117 -7.30 6.62 4.23
CA ALA A 117 -8.16 6.81 5.40
C ALA A 117 -7.66 6.01 6.62
N LEU A 118 -7.20 4.75 6.42
CA LEU A 118 -6.59 3.95 7.50
C LEU A 118 -5.29 4.55 8.02
N GLY A 119 -4.44 5.11 7.14
CA GLY A 119 -3.23 5.80 7.58
C GLY A 119 -3.53 7.00 8.47
N TYR A 120 -4.47 7.85 8.05
CA TYR A 120 -4.91 9.01 8.83
C TYR A 120 -5.59 8.62 10.15
N LEU A 121 -6.38 7.55 10.14
CA LEU A 121 -6.95 6.99 11.37
C LEU A 121 -5.86 6.54 12.34
N LEU A 122 -4.83 5.84 11.85
CA LEU A 122 -3.71 5.39 12.69
C LEU A 122 -2.94 6.57 13.28
N GLU A 123 -2.70 7.63 12.52
CA GLU A 123 -2.07 8.85 13.04
C GLU A 123 -2.91 9.47 14.17
N ALA A 124 -4.23 9.53 14.00
CA ALA A 124 -5.15 10.07 15.01
C ALA A 124 -5.18 9.21 16.28
N VAL A 125 -5.19 7.87 16.17
CA VAL A 125 -5.26 6.96 17.31
C VAL A 125 -3.93 6.85 18.04
N LEU A 126 -2.82 6.81 17.28
CA LEU A 126 -1.47 6.70 17.84
C LEU A 126 -0.88 8.05 18.27
N GLU A 127 -1.58 9.14 17.99
CA GLU A 127 -1.12 10.53 18.26
C GLU A 127 0.31 10.76 17.71
N SER A 128 0.61 10.19 16.54
CA SER A 128 1.95 10.19 15.96
C SER A 128 1.88 10.12 14.43
N PRO A 129 2.75 10.82 13.70
CA PRO A 129 2.89 10.64 12.26
C PRO A 129 3.16 9.18 11.90
N LEU A 130 2.59 8.72 10.78
CA LEU A 130 2.62 7.31 10.37
C LEU A 130 4.04 6.72 10.27
N ASN A 131 4.97 7.50 9.71
CA ASN A 131 6.37 7.10 9.60
C ASN A 131 7.06 6.95 10.98
N VAL A 132 6.74 7.84 11.91
CA VAL A 132 7.30 7.80 13.29
C VAL A 132 6.74 6.59 14.04
N ALA A 133 5.43 6.34 13.94
CA ALA A 133 4.78 5.18 14.52
C ALA A 133 5.38 3.88 13.96
N PHE A 134 5.54 3.80 12.64
CA PHE A 134 6.16 2.64 11.99
C PHE A 134 7.60 2.42 12.45
N ASP A 135 8.45 3.44 12.39
CA ASP A 135 9.86 3.36 12.82
C ASP A 135 9.99 2.89 14.29
N SER A 136 9.06 3.32 15.14
CA SER A 136 9.01 2.88 16.54
C SER A 136 8.70 1.38 16.66
N GLU A 137 7.71 0.88 15.95
CA GLU A 137 7.31 -0.54 16.02
C GLU A 137 8.36 -1.48 15.41
N VAL A 138 9.03 -1.07 14.33
CA VAL A 138 10.04 -1.91 13.65
C VAL A 138 11.46 -1.72 14.15
N ARG A 139 11.67 -0.92 15.20
CA ARG A 139 13.01 -0.58 15.73
C ARG A 139 13.89 -1.80 16.01
N THR A 140 13.30 -2.86 16.54
CA THR A 140 14.00 -4.11 16.88
C THR A 140 14.58 -4.83 15.69
N LEU A 141 14.08 -4.56 14.47
CA LEU A 141 14.52 -5.21 13.23
C LEU A 141 15.84 -4.62 12.69
N GLY A 142 16.29 -3.48 13.23
CA GLY A 142 17.53 -2.83 12.83
C GLY A 142 17.56 -2.38 11.37
N LEU A 143 16.43 -1.83 10.88
CA LEU A 143 16.30 -1.36 9.51
C LEU A 143 17.04 -0.02 9.33
N ILE A 144 17.91 0.07 8.34
CA ILE A 144 18.73 1.26 8.07
C ILE A 144 18.47 1.87 6.69
N ARG A 145 17.85 1.11 5.79
CA ARG A 145 17.52 1.48 4.42
C ARG A 145 16.02 1.44 4.12
N THR A 146 15.20 1.34 5.16
CA THR A 146 13.74 1.44 5.10
C THR A 146 13.32 2.79 5.65
N PHE A 147 12.55 3.57 4.87
CA PHE A 147 12.15 4.91 5.27
C PHE A 147 10.99 5.43 4.42
N TYR A 148 10.31 6.44 4.94
CA TYR A 148 9.40 7.31 4.21
C TYR A 148 10.08 8.61 3.79
N GLY A 149 9.56 9.23 2.75
CA GLY A 149 10.03 10.51 2.26
C GLY A 149 11.36 10.44 1.51
N SER A 150 12.03 11.59 1.38
CA SER A 150 13.29 11.71 0.66
C SER A 150 14.49 11.63 1.62
N LYS A 151 15.50 10.83 1.27
CA LYS A 151 16.80 10.81 1.96
C LYS A 151 17.91 11.10 0.96
N GLU A 152 18.33 12.36 0.87
CA GLU A 152 19.35 12.80 -0.09
C GLU A 152 20.66 12.01 0.04
N THR A 153 21.06 11.66 1.27
CA THR A 153 22.27 10.85 1.53
C THR A 153 22.22 9.46 0.90
N LEU A 154 21.02 8.92 0.67
CA LEU A 154 20.79 7.60 0.08
C LEU A 154 20.37 7.66 -1.39
N ARG A 155 20.17 8.85 -1.97
CA ARG A 155 19.61 9.03 -3.31
C ARG A 155 20.30 8.17 -4.37
N ARG A 156 21.62 8.05 -4.33
CA ARG A 156 22.40 7.24 -5.30
C ARG A 156 22.14 5.73 -5.17
N ALA A 157 21.66 5.26 -4.03
CA ALA A 157 21.32 3.87 -3.81
C ALA A 157 19.85 3.57 -4.19
N ILE A 158 19.03 4.61 -4.47
CA ILE A 158 17.62 4.46 -4.81
C ILE A 158 17.48 4.26 -6.32
N ALA A 159 16.69 3.28 -6.72
CA ALA A 159 16.30 3.09 -8.12
C ALA A 159 15.34 4.20 -8.55
N ALA A 160 15.63 4.86 -9.67
CA ALA A 160 14.74 5.87 -10.24
C ALA A 160 13.42 5.24 -10.73
N SER A 161 12.34 6.02 -10.62
CA SER A 161 11.01 5.66 -11.12
C SER A 161 10.74 6.29 -12.50
N GLU A 162 9.55 6.73 -12.76
CA GLU A 162 9.10 7.30 -14.03
C GLU A 162 9.77 8.65 -14.32
N HIS A 163 9.84 9.02 -15.59
CA HIS A 163 10.17 10.40 -15.99
C HIS A 163 8.89 11.23 -16.03
N GLY A 164 8.69 12.05 -15.02
CA GLY A 164 7.43 12.77 -14.75
C GLY A 164 6.29 11.83 -14.31
N ASN A 165 5.12 12.41 -14.05
CA ASN A 165 3.90 11.64 -13.74
C ASN A 165 3.06 11.38 -15.01
N ARG A 166 3.67 10.91 -16.10
CA ARG A 166 2.99 10.75 -17.40
C ARG A 166 1.84 9.75 -17.32
N PHE A 167 2.03 8.63 -16.58
CA PHE A 167 0.99 7.63 -16.40
C PHE A 167 -0.22 8.19 -15.66
N GLU A 168 -0.01 8.84 -14.52
CA GLU A 168 -1.11 9.43 -13.75
C GLU A 168 -1.80 10.56 -14.51
N ARG A 169 -1.04 11.37 -15.25
CA ARG A 169 -1.61 12.41 -16.11
C ARG A 169 -2.52 11.82 -17.19
N GLN A 170 -2.06 10.73 -17.84
CA GLN A 170 -2.88 10.01 -18.82
C GLN A 170 -4.14 9.45 -18.16
N MET A 171 -4.02 8.82 -17.01
CA MET A 171 -5.13 8.28 -16.23
C MET A 171 -6.13 9.37 -15.81
N CYS A 172 -5.66 10.56 -15.44
CA CYS A 172 -6.53 11.70 -15.13
C CYS A 172 -7.39 12.10 -16.34
N VAL A 173 -6.83 12.07 -17.55
CA VAL A 173 -7.57 12.36 -18.79
C VAL A 173 -8.56 11.24 -19.12
N GLU A 174 -8.12 9.99 -19.06
CA GLU A 174 -8.94 8.81 -19.36
C GLU A 174 -10.14 8.67 -18.40
N LEU A 175 -9.97 9.03 -17.13
CA LEU A 175 -11.03 9.00 -16.12
C LEU A 175 -11.84 10.29 -16.03
N GLY A 176 -11.52 11.30 -16.84
CA GLY A 176 -12.28 12.55 -16.92
C GLY A 176 -12.01 13.55 -15.79
N PHE A 177 -10.92 13.40 -15.04
CA PHE A 177 -10.47 14.38 -14.03
C PHE A 177 -9.80 15.60 -14.67
N LEU A 178 -9.26 15.45 -15.88
CA LEU A 178 -8.72 16.51 -16.72
C LEU A 178 -9.32 16.41 -18.12
N SER A 179 -9.62 17.56 -18.73
CA SER A 179 -9.87 17.57 -20.17
C SER A 179 -8.55 17.52 -20.94
N SER A 180 -8.56 16.96 -22.14
CA SER A 180 -7.36 16.88 -23.01
C SER A 180 -6.80 18.26 -23.40
N SER A 181 -7.61 19.32 -23.24
CA SER A 181 -7.27 20.72 -23.56
C SER A 181 -6.94 21.56 -22.32
N GLU A 182 -7.18 21.07 -21.11
CA GLU A 182 -6.89 21.80 -19.88
C GLU A 182 -5.43 21.65 -19.47
N SER A 183 -4.81 22.79 -19.17
CA SER A 183 -3.53 22.83 -18.48
C SER A 183 -3.77 22.46 -17.02
N ALA A 184 -3.23 21.34 -16.58
CA ALA A 184 -3.18 21.03 -15.15
C ALA A 184 -2.39 22.13 -14.41
N PRO A 185 -2.66 22.38 -13.11
CA PRO A 185 -1.80 23.22 -12.31
C PRO A 185 -0.34 22.78 -12.46
N ALA A 186 0.58 23.74 -12.63
CA ALA A 186 2.00 23.45 -12.87
C ALA A 186 2.63 22.58 -11.78
N THR A 187 2.07 22.58 -10.58
CA THR A 187 2.52 21.79 -9.42
C THR A 187 1.90 20.40 -9.35
N ALA A 188 0.91 20.07 -10.19
CA ALA A 188 0.17 18.80 -10.08
C ALA A 188 0.96 17.60 -10.60
N PHE A 189 1.83 17.80 -11.58
CA PHE A 189 2.63 16.72 -12.16
C PHE A 189 4.09 17.11 -12.24
N ARG A 190 4.96 16.23 -11.82
CA ARG A 190 6.41 16.38 -11.99
C ARG A 190 6.77 16.21 -13.46
N GLU A 191 7.79 16.91 -13.92
CA GLU A 191 8.29 16.86 -15.29
C GLU A 191 9.65 16.16 -15.39
N GLU A 192 10.38 16.06 -14.28
CA GLU A 192 11.68 15.43 -14.20
C GLU A 192 11.57 13.94 -13.82
N THR A 193 12.72 13.24 -13.87
CA THR A 193 12.79 11.86 -13.38
C THR A 193 12.51 11.81 -11.88
N ILE A 194 11.50 11.06 -11.49
CA ILE A 194 11.15 10.80 -10.10
C ILE A 194 12.24 9.90 -9.50
N TRP A 195 13.06 10.46 -8.61
CA TRP A 195 14.20 9.79 -8.05
C TRP A 195 14.50 10.21 -6.63
N GLY A 196 14.38 9.28 -5.69
CA GLY A 196 14.54 9.53 -4.27
C GLY A 196 13.31 10.12 -3.60
N GLU A 197 12.21 10.18 -4.30
CA GLU A 197 10.89 10.60 -3.84
C GLU A 197 9.82 9.61 -4.32
N VAL A 198 8.67 9.57 -3.65
CA VAL A 198 7.59 8.64 -3.95
C VAL A 198 7.01 8.88 -5.35
N HIS A 199 6.76 7.79 -6.09
CA HIS A 199 6.17 7.84 -7.43
C HIS A 199 4.69 8.29 -7.39
N ASP A 200 3.90 7.73 -6.47
CA ASP A 200 2.47 8.01 -6.32
C ASP A 200 2.18 9.49 -6.08
N GLY A 201 1.31 10.10 -6.91
CA GLY A 201 1.02 11.53 -6.87
C GLY A 201 0.25 11.95 -5.62
N ASN A 202 -0.66 11.12 -5.09
CA ASN A 202 -1.36 11.43 -3.85
C ASN A 202 -0.41 11.37 -2.65
N ALA A 203 0.42 10.31 -2.57
CA ALA A 203 1.41 10.22 -1.51
C ALA A 203 2.43 11.37 -1.59
N TYR A 204 2.85 11.77 -2.79
CA TYR A 204 3.73 12.92 -2.99
C TYR A 204 3.07 14.21 -2.49
N PHE A 205 1.82 14.46 -2.86
CA PHE A 205 1.02 15.60 -2.38
C PHE A 205 0.87 15.61 -0.85
N MET A 206 0.84 14.42 -0.22
CA MET A 206 0.78 14.24 1.23
C MET A 206 2.18 14.24 1.89
N GLY A 207 3.19 14.85 1.27
CA GLY A 207 4.54 14.97 1.83
C GLY A 207 5.38 13.67 1.80
N GLY A 208 4.97 12.69 1.01
CA GLY A 208 5.67 11.40 0.86
C GLY A 208 5.34 10.37 1.93
N VAL A 209 4.45 10.69 2.90
CA VAL A 209 4.05 9.79 3.99
C VAL A 209 2.56 9.53 3.89
N ALA A 210 2.16 8.32 3.46
CA ALA A 210 0.75 7.97 3.33
C ALA A 210 0.53 6.49 3.58
N GLY A 211 -0.68 6.12 4.03
CA GLY A 211 -1.01 4.74 4.37
C GLY A 211 -1.04 3.78 3.17
N HIS A 212 -1.12 4.31 1.94
CA HIS A 212 -1.24 3.51 0.72
C HIS A 212 0.06 3.38 -0.08
N ALA A 213 1.02 4.31 0.07
CA ALA A 213 2.29 4.36 -0.65
C ALA A 213 3.32 5.24 0.10
N GLY A 214 4.59 5.22 -0.32
CA GLY A 214 5.64 6.12 0.18
C GLY A 214 6.78 5.42 0.90
N LEU A 215 6.67 4.12 1.20
CA LEU A 215 7.77 3.37 1.82
C LEU A 215 8.83 3.02 0.77
N PHE A 216 10.08 3.28 1.12
CA PHE A 216 11.28 2.83 0.40
C PHE A 216 11.99 1.75 1.20
N SER A 217 12.53 0.73 0.51
CA SER A 217 13.31 -0.32 1.18
C SER A 217 14.16 -1.14 0.21
N THR A 218 15.01 -1.99 0.77
CA THR A 218 15.76 -3.04 0.07
C THR A 218 15.03 -4.39 0.17
N ALA A 219 15.42 -5.35 -0.67
CA ALA A 219 14.82 -6.69 -0.62
C ALA A 219 15.06 -7.39 0.73
N GLU A 220 16.24 -7.24 1.32
CA GLU A 220 16.56 -7.81 2.63
C GLU A 220 15.68 -7.22 3.75
N GLU A 221 15.49 -5.91 3.77
CA GLU A 221 14.71 -5.27 4.83
C GLU A 221 13.21 -5.50 4.65
N VAL A 222 12.71 -5.55 3.40
CA VAL A 222 11.35 -6.03 3.12
C VAL A 222 11.14 -7.46 3.63
N PHE A 223 12.12 -8.34 3.44
CA PHE A 223 12.07 -9.70 3.95
C PHE A 223 11.98 -9.73 5.49
N LYS A 224 12.80 -8.92 6.19
CA LYS A 224 12.76 -8.82 7.67
C LYS A 224 11.38 -8.35 8.17
N ILE A 225 10.77 -7.37 7.50
CA ILE A 225 9.42 -6.91 7.85
C ILE A 225 8.39 -8.01 7.54
N ALA A 226 8.49 -8.67 6.39
CA ALA A 226 7.55 -9.73 5.99
C ALA A 226 7.56 -10.93 6.94
N LEU A 227 8.70 -11.25 7.55
CA LEU A 227 8.77 -12.28 8.59
C LEU A 227 7.90 -11.97 9.81
N GLN A 228 7.56 -10.70 10.05
CA GLN A 228 6.73 -10.30 11.20
C GLN A 228 5.26 -10.72 11.05
N PHE A 229 4.85 -11.15 9.87
CA PHE A 229 3.52 -11.69 9.61
C PHE A 229 3.43 -13.22 9.77
N LEU A 230 4.56 -13.89 10.05
CA LEU A 230 4.63 -15.33 10.32
C LEU A 230 4.72 -15.58 11.81
N PRO A 231 3.85 -16.45 12.38
CA PRO A 231 3.76 -16.65 13.83
C PRO A 231 5.07 -17.16 14.47
N ASN A 232 5.87 -17.93 13.72
CA ASN A 232 7.12 -18.49 14.22
C ASN A 232 8.30 -17.51 14.22
N TYR A 233 8.17 -16.35 13.56
CA TYR A 233 9.29 -15.42 13.32
C TYR A 233 9.00 -14.00 13.84
N THR A 234 7.77 -13.70 14.17
CA THR A 234 7.39 -12.35 14.62
C THR A 234 8.02 -11.97 15.95
N GLN A 235 8.54 -10.74 16.01
CA GLN A 235 9.02 -10.08 17.21
C GLN A 235 8.15 -8.87 17.56
N ILE A 236 7.21 -8.51 16.65
CA ILE A 236 6.37 -7.30 16.75
C ILE A 236 4.95 -7.67 17.15
N LEU A 237 4.36 -8.66 16.48
CA LEU A 237 2.99 -9.11 16.74
C LEU A 237 2.97 -10.34 17.64
N LYS A 238 1.84 -10.60 18.29
CA LYS A 238 1.57 -11.91 18.89
C LYS A 238 1.36 -12.96 17.80
N PRO A 239 1.78 -14.22 18.01
CA PRO A 239 1.56 -15.29 17.03
C PRO A 239 0.08 -15.44 16.62
N GLU A 240 -0.86 -15.23 17.54
CA GLU A 240 -2.30 -15.32 17.31
C GLU A 240 -2.80 -14.21 16.37
N THR A 241 -2.20 -13.04 16.42
CA THR A 241 -2.53 -11.90 15.54
C THR A 241 -2.21 -12.23 14.08
N CYS A 242 -1.21 -13.07 13.82
CA CYS A 242 -0.84 -13.49 12.47
C CYS A 242 -1.94 -14.28 11.75
N GLU A 243 -2.92 -14.86 12.47
CA GLU A 243 -4.08 -15.53 11.86
C GLU A 243 -4.94 -14.58 11.02
N LEU A 244 -4.94 -13.28 11.32
CA LEU A 244 -5.66 -12.26 10.54
C LEU A 244 -5.20 -12.24 9.07
N PHE A 245 -3.92 -12.49 8.82
CA PHE A 245 -3.32 -12.34 7.49
C PHE A 245 -3.56 -13.56 6.59
N ARG A 246 -3.93 -14.71 7.12
CA ARG A 246 -4.25 -15.93 6.36
C ARG A 246 -5.74 -16.26 6.33
N THR A 247 -6.55 -15.60 7.14
CA THR A 247 -8.01 -15.78 7.16
C THR A 247 -8.66 -15.10 5.96
N ASN A 248 -9.44 -15.86 5.17
CA ASN A 248 -10.20 -15.29 4.06
C ASN A 248 -11.48 -14.62 4.56
N PHE A 249 -11.49 -13.29 4.60
CA PHE A 249 -12.64 -12.48 5.04
C PHE A 249 -13.65 -12.17 3.92
N THR A 250 -13.29 -12.38 2.65
CA THR A 250 -14.12 -12.03 1.50
C THR A 250 -14.54 -13.27 0.69
N LYS A 251 -14.61 -14.42 1.35
CA LYS A 251 -14.98 -15.69 0.70
C LYS A 251 -16.31 -15.58 -0.02
N GLY A 252 -16.30 -15.89 -1.31
CA GLY A 252 -17.48 -15.80 -2.18
C GLY A 252 -17.68 -14.46 -2.88
N MET A 253 -16.84 -13.47 -2.61
CA MET A 253 -16.77 -12.23 -3.37
C MET A 253 -15.90 -12.39 -4.65
N ASN A 254 -15.73 -11.30 -5.38
CA ASN A 254 -14.95 -11.26 -6.62
C ASN A 254 -13.42 -11.41 -6.42
N GLU A 255 -12.91 -11.23 -5.21
CA GLU A 255 -11.50 -11.37 -4.86
C GLU A 255 -11.37 -11.91 -3.43
N ASP A 256 -10.50 -12.89 -3.23
CA ASP A 256 -10.18 -13.44 -1.92
C ASP A 256 -9.14 -12.56 -1.23
N ARG A 257 -9.52 -11.99 -0.09
CA ARG A 257 -8.65 -11.15 0.72
C ARG A 257 -8.63 -11.59 2.17
N SER A 258 -7.44 -11.50 2.75
CA SER A 258 -7.24 -11.48 4.18
C SER A 258 -7.07 -10.03 4.66
N PHE A 259 -6.81 -9.85 5.94
CA PHE A 259 -6.60 -8.54 6.52
C PHE A 259 -5.43 -7.81 5.86
N ALA A 260 -5.72 -6.74 5.14
CA ALA A 260 -4.84 -5.92 4.30
C ALA A 260 -4.27 -6.61 3.04
N PHE A 261 -4.17 -7.93 2.98
CA PHE A 261 -3.50 -8.66 1.91
C PHE A 261 -4.48 -9.26 0.88
N GLN A 262 -3.97 -9.52 -0.32
CA GLN A 262 -4.58 -10.41 -1.28
C GLN A 262 -4.18 -11.87 -0.96
N LEU A 263 -5.12 -12.81 -1.07
CA LEU A 263 -4.84 -14.24 -0.94
C LEU A 263 -4.42 -14.87 -2.27
N ALA A 264 -3.57 -15.89 -2.20
CA ALA A 264 -3.13 -16.65 -3.38
C ALA A 264 -4.29 -17.40 -4.06
N SER A 265 -5.35 -17.72 -3.32
CA SER A 265 -6.61 -18.31 -3.84
C SER A 265 -7.41 -17.37 -4.75
N THR A 266 -7.10 -16.07 -4.77
CA THR A 266 -7.73 -15.14 -5.73
C THR A 266 -7.48 -15.59 -7.16
N LYS A 267 -8.54 -15.59 -7.98
CA LYS A 267 -8.44 -15.90 -9.41
C LYS A 267 -7.38 -15.01 -10.08
N ASP A 268 -6.54 -15.62 -10.91
CA ASP A 268 -5.43 -14.96 -11.62
C ASP A 268 -4.35 -14.31 -10.73
N SER A 269 -4.27 -14.71 -9.46
CA SER A 269 -3.21 -14.29 -8.56
C SER A 269 -1.81 -14.55 -9.15
N THR A 270 -0.87 -13.68 -8.81
CA THR A 270 0.55 -13.86 -9.20
C THR A 270 1.24 -14.94 -8.36
N ALA A 271 0.59 -15.48 -7.35
CA ALA A 271 1.10 -16.50 -6.41
C ALA A 271 0.29 -17.81 -6.46
N ALA A 272 -0.37 -18.11 -7.57
CA ALA A 272 -1.31 -19.23 -7.69
C ALA A 272 -0.72 -20.63 -7.43
N LYS A 273 0.61 -20.79 -7.41
CA LYS A 273 1.29 -22.06 -7.06
C LYS A 273 1.72 -22.14 -5.60
N MET A 274 1.52 -21.11 -4.82
CA MET A 274 1.71 -21.14 -3.37
C MET A 274 0.55 -21.85 -2.68
N SER A 275 0.67 -22.09 -1.37
CA SER A 275 -0.44 -22.59 -0.57
C SER A 275 -1.65 -21.65 -0.69
N PRO A 276 -2.90 -22.15 -0.70
CA PRO A 276 -4.10 -21.30 -0.88
C PRO A 276 -4.25 -20.19 0.16
N GLU A 277 -3.75 -20.42 1.38
CA GLU A 277 -3.71 -19.46 2.48
C GLU A 277 -2.55 -18.46 2.39
N SER A 278 -1.69 -18.58 1.37
CA SER A 278 -0.62 -17.59 1.13
C SER A 278 -1.21 -16.24 0.81
N TYR A 279 -0.55 -15.22 1.29
CA TYR A 279 -0.99 -13.84 1.18
C TYR A 279 0.15 -12.91 0.75
N GLY A 280 -0.21 -11.84 0.08
CA GLY A 280 0.79 -10.92 -0.43
C GLY A 280 0.19 -9.66 -1.01
N HIS A 281 1.06 -8.82 -1.57
CA HIS A 281 0.67 -7.60 -2.25
C HIS A 281 1.62 -7.26 -3.39
N ASN A 282 1.07 -6.61 -4.41
CA ASN A 282 1.80 -6.12 -5.58
C ASN A 282 1.89 -4.59 -5.54
N GLY A 283 3.04 -4.02 -5.91
CA GLY A 283 3.25 -2.58 -6.04
C GLY A 283 3.22 -2.13 -7.50
N PHE A 284 2.78 -0.90 -7.73
CA PHE A 284 2.70 -0.31 -9.07
C PHE A 284 4.07 -0.22 -9.76
N THR A 285 5.11 0.10 -9.04
CA THR A 285 6.50 0.16 -9.51
C THR A 285 7.08 -1.21 -9.93
N GLY A 286 6.27 -2.27 -9.80
CA GLY A 286 6.61 -3.64 -10.17
C GLY A 286 7.05 -4.51 -8.99
N THR A 287 7.14 -3.94 -7.81
CA THR A 287 7.46 -4.63 -6.56
C THR A 287 6.37 -5.63 -6.16
N SER A 288 6.73 -6.61 -5.37
CA SER A 288 5.79 -7.53 -4.72
C SER A 288 6.41 -8.19 -3.49
N VAL A 289 5.56 -8.52 -2.52
CA VAL A 289 5.86 -9.38 -1.37
C VAL A 289 4.78 -10.43 -1.26
N TRP A 290 5.18 -11.69 -1.10
CA TRP A 290 4.27 -12.82 -0.89
C TRP A 290 4.81 -13.73 0.20
N ILE A 291 3.93 -14.19 1.06
CA ILE A 291 4.22 -15.00 2.24
C ILE A 291 3.43 -16.30 2.12
N ASP A 292 4.12 -17.42 2.18
CA ASP A 292 3.54 -18.77 2.19
C ASP A 292 3.71 -19.37 3.60
N PRO A 293 2.70 -19.22 4.47
CA PRO A 293 2.78 -19.69 5.84
C PRO A 293 2.79 -21.23 5.94
N GLY A 294 2.26 -21.93 4.94
CA GLY A 294 2.26 -23.40 4.90
C GLY A 294 3.65 -23.99 4.63
N LYS A 295 4.58 -23.18 4.16
CA LYS A 295 5.97 -23.58 3.83
C LYS A 295 7.02 -22.73 4.53
N ASP A 296 6.63 -21.80 5.41
CA ASP A 296 7.53 -20.81 6.05
C ASP A 296 8.40 -20.07 5.03
N ARG A 297 7.80 -19.59 3.94
CA ARG A 297 8.52 -18.92 2.83
C ARG A 297 8.04 -17.50 2.63
N VAL A 298 9.00 -16.62 2.30
CA VAL A 298 8.74 -15.24 1.88
C VAL A 298 9.40 -15.01 0.53
N PHE A 299 8.66 -14.41 -0.38
CA PHE A 299 9.11 -14.06 -1.73
C PHE A 299 9.06 -12.55 -1.89
N VAL A 300 10.21 -11.94 -2.19
CA VAL A 300 10.34 -10.50 -2.42
C VAL A 300 10.88 -10.27 -3.83
N LEU A 301 10.15 -9.52 -4.63
CA LEU A 301 10.59 -9.06 -5.95
C LEU A 301 10.53 -7.54 -5.98
N LEU A 302 11.67 -6.89 -6.16
CA LEU A 302 11.75 -5.44 -6.31
C LEU A 302 12.17 -5.09 -7.73
N THR A 303 11.47 -4.13 -8.32
CA THR A 303 11.73 -3.61 -9.66
C THR A 303 11.42 -2.11 -9.72
N ASN A 304 11.90 -1.45 -10.76
CA ASN A 304 11.52 -0.09 -11.14
C ASN A 304 10.97 -0.08 -12.58
N ARG A 305 9.94 -0.91 -12.84
CA ARG A 305 9.36 -1.10 -14.18
C ARG A 305 8.87 0.18 -14.86
N THR A 306 8.66 1.24 -14.08
CA THR A 306 8.20 2.54 -14.59
C THR A 306 9.34 3.40 -15.16
N HIS A 307 10.61 3.06 -14.85
CA HIS A 307 11.75 3.83 -15.27
C HIS A 307 12.08 3.58 -16.73
N ASP A 308 12.21 4.66 -17.50
CA ASP A 308 12.63 4.68 -18.91
C ASP A 308 11.82 3.73 -19.83
N HIS A 309 10.53 3.57 -19.53
CA HIS A 309 9.61 2.78 -20.34
C HIS A 309 8.51 3.65 -20.97
N PRO A 310 8.11 3.36 -22.22
CA PRO A 310 6.96 4.05 -22.83
C PRO A 310 5.65 3.62 -22.18
N LEU A 311 4.64 4.50 -22.29
CA LEU A 311 3.27 4.15 -21.92
C LEU A 311 2.57 3.41 -23.09
N PRO A 312 1.62 2.52 -22.79
CA PRO A 312 1.27 2.01 -21.46
C PRO A 312 2.36 1.08 -20.91
N PHE A 313 2.59 1.12 -19.60
CA PHE A 313 3.54 0.20 -18.99
C PHE A 313 3.14 -1.26 -19.19
N VAL A 314 4.13 -2.09 -19.50
CA VAL A 314 3.92 -3.53 -19.66
C VAL A 314 3.39 -4.13 -18.35
N ASN A 315 2.37 -4.99 -18.47
CA ASN A 315 1.87 -5.74 -17.31
C ASN A 315 2.92 -6.76 -16.84
N ILE A 316 3.45 -6.53 -15.63
CA ILE A 316 4.54 -7.32 -15.05
C ILE A 316 4.05 -8.62 -14.35
N ASN A 317 2.75 -8.91 -14.32
CA ASN A 317 2.24 -10.07 -13.60
C ASN A 317 2.75 -11.42 -14.14
N SER A 318 3.06 -11.49 -15.44
CA SER A 318 3.71 -12.68 -16.02
C SER A 318 5.12 -12.89 -15.46
N VAL A 319 5.87 -11.80 -15.25
CA VAL A 319 7.21 -11.84 -14.64
C VAL A 319 7.12 -12.25 -13.17
N ARG A 320 6.16 -11.69 -12.41
CA ARG A 320 5.90 -12.07 -11.02
C ARG A 320 5.57 -13.55 -10.89
N ARG A 321 4.63 -14.06 -11.70
CA ARG A 321 4.29 -15.49 -11.72
C ARG A 321 5.52 -16.36 -12.01
N ARG A 322 6.26 -16.02 -13.06
CA ARG A 322 7.48 -16.78 -13.41
C ARG A 322 8.52 -16.76 -12.30
N PHE A 323 8.73 -15.62 -11.65
CA PHE A 323 9.62 -15.50 -10.50
C PHE A 323 9.19 -16.43 -9.36
N HIS A 324 7.92 -16.38 -8.95
CA HIS A 324 7.39 -17.24 -7.90
C HIS A 324 7.50 -18.73 -8.26
N ASP A 325 7.12 -19.10 -9.48
CA ASP A 325 7.16 -20.49 -9.95
C ASP A 325 8.59 -21.07 -9.92
N LEU A 326 9.57 -20.29 -10.38
CA LEU A 326 10.98 -20.72 -10.37
C LEU A 326 11.55 -20.78 -8.95
N ALA A 327 11.21 -19.80 -8.10
CA ALA A 327 11.68 -19.78 -6.72
C ALA A 327 11.10 -20.95 -5.92
N ILE A 328 9.80 -21.26 -6.08
CA ILE A 328 9.14 -22.42 -5.45
C ILE A 328 9.84 -23.72 -5.88
N ALA A 329 10.02 -23.91 -7.20
CA ALA A 329 10.66 -25.11 -7.72
C ALA A 329 12.11 -25.28 -7.19
N ALA A 330 12.87 -24.18 -7.09
CA ALA A 330 14.22 -24.23 -6.55
C ALA A 330 14.24 -24.61 -5.07
N LEU A 331 13.34 -24.01 -4.26
CA LEU A 331 13.24 -24.31 -2.82
C LEU A 331 12.76 -25.74 -2.54
N ASP A 332 11.81 -26.25 -3.33
CA ASP A 332 11.32 -27.62 -3.19
C ASP A 332 12.40 -28.67 -3.50
N ASN A 333 13.26 -28.38 -4.50
CA ASN A 333 14.41 -29.25 -4.81
C ASN A 333 15.46 -29.27 -3.69
N ILE A 334 15.69 -28.12 -3.01
CA ILE A 334 16.64 -28.08 -1.88
C ILE A 334 16.10 -28.87 -0.67
N SER A 335 14.79 -28.78 -0.42
CA SER A 335 14.14 -29.47 0.70
C SER A 335 14.03 -30.99 0.50
N SER A 336 14.24 -31.50 -0.72
CA SER A 336 14.14 -32.91 -1.09
C SER A 336 15.50 -33.63 -1.05
N ASN A 337 16.60 -32.91 -0.87
CA ASN A 337 17.95 -33.40 -0.70
C ASN A 337 18.42 -33.25 0.75
#